data_3889dfdf658ac1cc2fec7c0e202061db
#
_entry.id   3889dfdf658ac1cc2fec7c0e202061db
#
_cell.length_a   1.000
_cell.length_b   1.000
_cell.length_c   1.000
_cell.angle_alpha   90.00
_cell.angle_beta   90.00
_cell.angle_gamma   90.00
#
_symmetry.space_group_name_H-M   'P 1'
#
loop_
_entity.id
_entity.type
_entity.pdbx_description
1 polymer ?
#
loop_
_entity_poly.entity_id
_entity_poly.type
_entity_poly.pdbx_seq_one_letter_code
_entity_poly.pdbx_strand_id
1 'polypeptide(L)'
;MKGEVIETRTQKIWLGEEGILYTKVLPGAELTLAEAQKITEAEFKLAGGQKRPLFVDIRLVKSITREAREHFAGESVQRFVSAVALCIQSPLSRVIGNFFMGYNRPLFPTRLFTSEDEAIDWLRGFVE
;
A
#
# COMPACT_ATOMS: atom_id res chain seq x y z
N MET A 1 20.23 4.81 1.75
CA MET A 1 19.86 4.76 3.18
C MET A 1 18.40 5.06 3.33
N LYS A 2 17.74 4.30 4.18
CA LYS A 2 16.34 4.53 4.47
C LYS A 2 16.18 5.87 5.19
N GLY A 3 15.30 6.74 4.70
CA GLY A 3 15.02 8.01 5.34
C GLY A 3 14.12 7.85 6.57
N GLU A 4 13.24 8.80 6.76
CA GLU A 4 12.30 8.78 7.88
C GLU A 4 11.39 7.55 7.81
N VAL A 5 11.20 6.88 8.94
CA VAL A 5 10.21 5.80 9.07
C VAL A 5 9.09 6.34 9.94
N ILE A 6 7.88 6.36 9.39
CA ILE A 6 6.69 6.77 10.13
C ILE A 6 6.04 5.50 10.66
N GLU A 7 5.97 5.37 11.97
CA GLU A 7 5.33 4.22 12.60
C GLU A 7 4.05 4.68 13.28
N THR A 8 2.93 4.02 12.94
CA THR A 8 1.64 4.26 13.59
C THR A 8 1.26 3.00 14.35
N ARG A 9 0.07 3.01 14.96
CA ARG A 9 -0.44 1.84 15.67
C ARG A 9 -0.61 0.63 14.76
N THR A 10 -0.87 0.84 13.47
CA THR A 10 -1.23 -0.23 12.55
C THR A 10 -0.22 -0.48 11.44
N GLN A 11 0.77 0.39 11.20
CA GLN A 11 1.74 0.16 10.13
C GLN A 11 3.03 0.94 10.28
N LYS A 12 4.01 0.53 9.48
CA LYS A 12 5.27 1.24 9.28
C LYS A 12 5.32 1.71 7.82
N ILE A 13 5.70 2.97 7.61
CA ILE A 13 5.73 3.58 6.28
C ILE A 13 7.07 4.27 6.09
N TRP A 14 7.73 4.03 4.95
CA TRP A 14 8.99 4.71 4.64
C TRP A 14 9.20 4.82 3.14
N LEU A 15 10.08 5.73 2.74
CA LEU A 15 10.52 5.87 1.35
C LEU A 15 11.87 5.17 1.22
N GLY A 16 11.95 4.17 0.34
CA GLY A 16 13.20 3.43 0.09
C GLY A 16 14.15 4.20 -0.82
N GLU A 17 15.38 3.72 -0.89
CA GLU A 17 16.45 4.37 -1.66
C GLU A 17 16.16 4.47 -3.15
N GLU A 18 15.38 3.55 -3.69
CA GLU A 18 15.07 3.51 -5.12
C GLU A 18 13.88 4.40 -5.49
N GLY A 19 13.31 5.11 -4.53
CA GLY A 19 12.14 5.95 -4.77
C GLY A 19 10.82 5.21 -4.66
N ILE A 20 10.81 4.01 -4.10
CA ILE A 20 9.62 3.20 -3.86
C ILE A 20 9.14 3.45 -2.44
N LEU A 21 7.84 3.76 -2.29
CA LEU A 21 7.21 3.86 -0.97
C LEU A 21 6.91 2.46 -0.44
N TYR A 22 7.14 2.26 0.85
CA TYR A 22 6.83 1.01 1.53
C TYR A 22 5.82 1.24 2.63
N THR A 23 4.78 0.42 2.67
CA THR A 23 3.83 0.38 3.78
C THR A 23 3.71 -1.06 4.25
N LYS A 24 4.10 -1.31 5.49
CA LYS A 24 4.00 -2.63 6.09
C LYS A 24 2.94 -2.60 7.17
N VAL A 25 1.84 -3.32 6.94
CA VAL A 25 0.75 -3.41 7.91
C VAL A 25 1.18 -4.37 9.02
N LEU A 26 1.05 -3.92 10.27
CA LEU A 26 1.51 -4.68 11.42
C LEU A 26 0.55 -5.83 11.74
N PRO A 27 1.06 -6.90 12.42
CA PRO A 27 0.21 -8.05 12.75
C PRO A 27 -1.03 -7.67 13.53
N GLY A 28 -2.17 -8.21 13.12
CA GLY A 28 -3.44 -7.99 13.79
C GLY A 28 -4.08 -6.64 13.56
N ALA A 29 -3.55 -5.84 12.63
CA ALA A 29 -4.09 -4.50 12.37
C ALA A 29 -5.50 -4.57 11.80
N GLU A 30 -6.35 -3.67 12.28
CA GLU A 30 -7.72 -3.49 11.79
C GLU A 30 -7.78 -2.10 11.16
N LEU A 31 -7.90 -2.06 9.84
CA LEU A 31 -7.84 -0.82 9.09
C LEU A 31 -9.24 -0.27 8.84
N THR A 32 -9.57 0.79 9.55
CA THR A 32 -10.80 1.56 9.35
C THR A 32 -10.53 2.70 8.38
N LEU A 33 -11.57 3.43 7.99
CA LEU A 33 -11.39 4.62 7.15
C LEU A 33 -10.47 5.65 7.82
N ALA A 34 -10.61 5.86 9.13
CA ALA A 34 -9.77 6.81 9.85
C ALA A 34 -8.29 6.40 9.77
N GLU A 35 -8.01 5.10 9.95
CA GLU A 35 -6.63 4.59 9.80
C GLU A 35 -6.14 4.71 8.36
N ALA A 36 -7.00 4.40 7.39
CA ALA A 36 -6.66 4.53 5.98
C ALA A 36 -6.27 5.96 5.61
N GLN A 37 -7.02 6.94 6.13
CA GLN A 37 -6.72 8.35 5.88
C GLN A 37 -5.38 8.76 6.46
N LYS A 38 -5.05 8.28 7.66
CA LYS A 38 -3.74 8.54 8.28
C LYS A 38 -2.60 7.95 7.46
N ILE A 39 -2.78 6.72 6.98
CA ILE A 39 -1.79 6.04 6.14
C ILE A 39 -1.53 6.84 4.87
N THR A 40 -2.61 7.21 4.18
CA THR A 40 -2.52 7.94 2.92
C THR A 40 -1.84 9.29 3.11
N GLU A 41 -2.15 9.99 4.20
CA GLU A 41 -1.53 11.28 4.51
C GLU A 41 -0.02 11.13 4.73
N ALA A 42 0.39 10.10 5.47
CA ALA A 42 1.80 9.83 5.70
C ALA A 42 2.53 9.46 4.41
N GLU A 43 1.92 8.62 3.59
CA GLU A 43 2.48 8.24 2.29
C GLU A 43 2.63 9.44 1.37
N PHE A 44 1.62 10.29 1.32
CA PHE A 44 1.65 11.50 0.50
C PHE A 44 2.80 12.43 0.91
N LYS A 45 2.97 12.60 2.21
CA LYS A 45 4.06 13.42 2.75
C LYS A 45 5.42 12.87 2.32
N LEU A 46 5.61 11.56 2.44
CA LEU A 46 6.87 10.92 2.08
C LEU A 46 7.12 10.93 0.58
N ALA A 47 6.08 10.95 -0.23
CA ALA A 47 6.22 10.98 -1.69
C ALA A 47 6.92 12.25 -2.18
N GLY A 48 6.82 13.34 -1.43
CA GLY A 48 7.59 14.56 -1.73
C GLY A 48 7.21 15.26 -3.02
N GLY A 49 5.93 15.21 -3.40
CA GLY A 49 5.44 15.90 -4.59
C GLY A 49 5.63 15.17 -5.91
N GLN A 50 6.07 13.91 -5.85
CA GLN A 50 6.26 13.07 -7.03
C GLN A 50 5.32 11.87 -6.97
N LYS A 51 4.92 11.36 -8.12
CA LYS A 51 4.24 10.06 -8.16
C LYS A 51 5.27 8.97 -8.00
N ARG A 52 5.01 8.04 -7.08
CA ARG A 52 5.94 6.96 -6.75
C ARG A 52 5.24 5.62 -6.75
N PRO A 53 5.96 4.52 -7.07
CA PRO A 53 5.41 3.20 -6.86
C PRO A 53 5.31 2.91 -5.37
N LEU A 54 4.29 2.13 -4.97
CA LEU A 54 4.00 1.83 -3.58
C LEU A 54 3.93 0.32 -3.37
N PHE A 55 4.73 -0.18 -2.43
CA PHE A 55 4.65 -1.57 -1.98
C PHE A 55 3.84 -1.62 -0.69
N VAL A 56 2.79 -2.44 -0.66
CA VAL A 56 1.94 -2.61 0.51
C VAL A 56 1.94 -4.07 0.95
N ASP A 57 2.42 -4.31 2.17
CA ASP A 57 2.45 -5.64 2.76
C ASP A 57 1.24 -5.81 3.68
N ILE A 58 0.25 -6.60 3.23
CA ILE A 58 -0.95 -6.88 4.01
C ILE A 58 -1.01 -8.33 4.49
N ARG A 59 0.14 -9.02 4.51
CA ARG A 59 0.17 -10.46 4.84
C ARG A 59 -0.37 -10.77 6.22
N LEU A 60 -0.25 -9.85 7.17
CA LEU A 60 -0.62 -10.07 8.57
C LEU A 60 -1.80 -9.21 9.02
N VAL A 61 -2.50 -8.58 8.08
CA VAL A 61 -3.66 -7.74 8.40
C VAL A 61 -4.79 -8.60 8.98
N LYS A 62 -5.54 -8.04 9.94
CA LYS A 62 -6.71 -8.71 10.52
C LYS A 62 -7.99 -8.36 9.77
N SER A 63 -8.16 -7.09 9.43
CA SER A 63 -9.36 -6.66 8.70
C SER A 63 -9.13 -5.31 8.02
N ILE A 64 -9.88 -5.08 6.95
CA ILE A 64 -9.95 -3.78 6.27
C ILE A 64 -11.42 -3.52 5.97
N THR A 65 -11.97 -2.43 6.49
CA THR A 65 -13.37 -2.09 6.26
C THR A 65 -13.60 -1.76 4.78
N ARG A 66 -14.87 -1.85 4.36
CA ARG A 66 -15.26 -1.48 3.00
C ARG A 66 -14.86 -0.03 2.68
N GLU A 67 -15.12 0.88 3.61
CA GLU A 67 -14.80 2.29 3.42
C GLU A 67 -13.29 2.50 3.27
N ALA A 68 -12.49 1.77 4.03
CA ALA A 68 -11.04 1.83 3.92
C ALA A 68 -10.58 1.33 2.53
N ARG A 69 -11.15 0.21 2.07
CA ARG A 69 -10.80 -0.32 0.74
C ARG A 69 -11.16 0.67 -0.37
N GLU A 70 -12.32 1.28 -0.29
CA GLU A 70 -12.75 2.29 -1.28
C GLU A 70 -11.79 3.47 -1.29
N HIS A 71 -11.38 3.92 -0.11
CA HIS A 71 -10.41 5.01 0.02
C HIS A 71 -9.07 4.66 -0.64
N PHE A 72 -8.55 3.47 -0.36
CA PHE A 72 -7.26 3.04 -0.90
C PHE A 72 -7.28 2.87 -2.42
N ALA A 73 -8.42 2.59 -3.01
CA ALA A 73 -8.54 2.40 -4.46
C ALA A 73 -8.78 3.72 -5.21
N GLY A 74 -8.95 4.83 -4.50
CA GLY A 74 -9.48 6.06 -5.07
C GLY A 74 -8.46 7.15 -5.35
N GLU A 75 -9.01 8.35 -5.55
CA GLU A 75 -8.24 9.51 -5.97
C GLU A 75 -7.19 9.98 -4.96
N SER A 76 -7.46 9.77 -3.65
CA SER A 76 -6.52 10.17 -2.61
C SER A 76 -5.17 9.47 -2.74
N VAL A 77 -5.17 8.24 -3.23
CA VAL A 77 -3.94 7.48 -3.49
C VAL A 77 -3.43 7.76 -4.89
N GLN A 78 -4.32 7.85 -5.88
CA GLN A 78 -3.95 8.08 -7.28
C GLN A 78 -3.04 9.30 -7.45
N ARG A 79 -3.27 10.35 -6.67
CA ARG A 79 -2.52 11.62 -6.81
C ARG A 79 -1.03 11.50 -6.55
N PHE A 80 -0.56 10.45 -5.85
CA PHE A 80 0.86 10.31 -5.52
C PHE A 80 1.44 8.93 -5.82
N VAL A 81 0.69 8.01 -6.41
CA VAL A 81 1.23 6.70 -6.77
C VAL A 81 1.21 6.48 -8.26
N SER A 82 2.26 5.82 -8.76
CA SER A 82 2.36 5.40 -10.15
C SER A 82 1.91 3.95 -10.32
N ALA A 83 2.03 3.13 -9.28
CA ALA A 83 1.60 1.74 -9.26
C ALA A 83 1.58 1.23 -7.82
N VAL A 84 0.78 0.19 -7.55
CA VAL A 84 0.73 -0.45 -6.24
C VAL A 84 0.92 -1.95 -6.38
N ALA A 85 1.84 -2.50 -5.59
CA ALA A 85 2.00 -3.93 -5.44
C ALA A 85 1.50 -4.33 -4.06
N LEU A 86 0.52 -5.23 -4.01
CA LEU A 86 -0.02 -5.75 -2.76
C LEU A 86 0.59 -7.12 -2.48
N CYS A 87 1.25 -7.26 -1.35
CA CYS A 87 1.83 -8.52 -0.93
C CYS A 87 0.84 -9.25 -0.03
N ILE A 88 0.44 -10.46 -0.44
CA ILE A 88 -0.55 -11.29 0.24
C ILE A 88 0.06 -12.62 0.61
N GLN A 89 -0.52 -13.30 1.61
CA GLN A 89 -0.03 -14.61 2.04
C GLN A 89 -1.15 -15.48 2.60
N SER A 90 -1.90 -14.95 3.59
CA SER A 90 -2.94 -15.68 4.29
C SER A 90 -4.21 -15.77 3.45
N PRO A 91 -5.13 -16.71 3.76
CA PRO A 91 -6.44 -16.73 3.11
C PRO A 91 -7.17 -15.39 3.21
N LEU A 92 -7.08 -14.72 4.38
CA LEU A 92 -7.73 -13.43 4.58
C LEU A 92 -7.12 -12.35 3.67
N SER A 93 -5.77 -12.25 3.61
CA SER A 93 -5.13 -11.26 2.77
C SER A 93 -5.42 -11.52 1.28
N ARG A 94 -5.59 -12.79 0.87
CA ARG A 94 -5.99 -13.14 -0.50
C ARG A 94 -7.39 -12.63 -0.81
N VAL A 95 -8.33 -12.81 0.12
CA VAL A 95 -9.70 -12.31 -0.06
C VAL A 95 -9.69 -10.80 -0.22
N ILE A 96 -8.95 -10.10 0.64
CA ILE A 96 -8.84 -8.64 0.57
C ILE A 96 -8.23 -8.21 -0.76
N GLY A 97 -7.14 -8.87 -1.17
CA GLY A 97 -6.50 -8.56 -2.44
C GLY A 97 -7.43 -8.75 -3.63
N ASN A 98 -8.18 -9.86 -3.65
CA ASN A 98 -9.13 -10.13 -4.72
C ASN A 98 -10.25 -9.08 -4.78
N PHE A 99 -10.71 -8.58 -3.62
CA PHE A 99 -11.67 -7.48 -3.60
C PHE A 99 -11.10 -6.24 -4.28
N PHE A 100 -9.84 -5.90 -3.99
CA PHE A 100 -9.20 -4.76 -4.63
C PHE A 100 -9.16 -4.91 -6.15
N MET A 101 -8.76 -6.10 -6.64
CA MET A 101 -8.59 -6.31 -8.07
C MET A 101 -9.92 -6.40 -8.81
N GLY A 102 -10.93 -7.03 -8.21
CA GLY A 102 -12.20 -7.30 -8.89
C GLY A 102 -13.31 -6.31 -8.58
N TYR A 103 -13.43 -5.91 -7.33
CA TYR A 103 -14.57 -5.11 -6.86
C TYR A 103 -14.25 -3.62 -6.75
N ASN A 104 -13.14 -3.28 -6.09
CA ASN A 104 -12.80 -1.88 -5.85
C ASN A 104 -12.20 -1.19 -7.07
N ARG A 105 -11.56 -1.92 -7.97
CA ARG A 105 -10.96 -1.42 -9.21
C ARG A 105 -10.13 -0.15 -8.99
N PRO A 106 -8.91 -0.29 -8.47
CA PRO A 106 -8.04 0.87 -8.25
C PRO A 106 -7.84 1.72 -9.50
N LEU A 107 -7.70 3.04 -9.30
CA LEU A 107 -7.52 4.01 -10.38
C LEU A 107 -6.08 4.04 -10.93
N PHE A 108 -5.25 3.09 -10.54
CA PHE A 108 -3.83 3.02 -10.90
C PHE A 108 -3.43 1.55 -11.08
N PRO A 109 -2.33 1.27 -11.81
CA PRO A 109 -1.86 -0.12 -11.95
C PRO A 109 -1.67 -0.76 -10.60
N THR A 110 -2.30 -1.93 -10.40
CA THR A 110 -2.25 -2.66 -9.13
C THR A 110 -2.07 -4.14 -9.43
N ARG A 111 -1.18 -4.79 -8.70
CA ARG A 111 -0.92 -6.22 -8.88
C ARG A 111 -0.70 -6.91 -7.55
N LEU A 112 -1.13 -8.17 -7.46
CA LEU A 112 -0.95 -9.00 -6.26
C LEU A 112 0.32 -9.83 -6.37
N PHE A 113 1.03 -9.97 -5.26
CA PHE A 113 2.25 -10.77 -5.18
C PHE A 113 2.25 -11.59 -3.89
N THR A 114 2.94 -12.72 -3.92
CA THR A 114 3.21 -13.52 -2.72
C THR A 114 4.69 -13.41 -2.31
N SER A 115 5.51 -12.76 -3.12
CA SER A 115 6.94 -12.54 -2.88
C SER A 115 7.24 -11.06 -2.90
N GLU A 116 7.90 -10.58 -1.86
CA GLU A 116 8.32 -9.18 -1.80
C GLU A 116 9.32 -8.86 -2.92
N ASP A 117 10.27 -9.75 -3.18
CA ASP A 117 11.29 -9.53 -4.21
C ASP A 117 10.66 -9.34 -5.59
N GLU A 118 9.68 -10.18 -5.93
CA GLU A 118 8.98 -10.06 -7.21
C GLU A 118 8.16 -8.77 -7.28
N ALA A 119 7.53 -8.38 -6.17
CA ALA A 119 6.75 -7.16 -6.10
C ALA A 119 7.64 -5.93 -6.35
N ILE A 120 8.78 -5.87 -5.68
CA ILE A 120 9.72 -4.76 -5.81
C ILE A 120 10.27 -4.71 -7.23
N ASP A 121 10.60 -5.86 -7.81
CA ASP A 121 11.10 -5.92 -9.17
C ASP A 121 10.09 -5.33 -10.16
N TRP A 122 8.82 -5.67 -10.00
CA TRP A 122 7.76 -5.11 -10.85
C TRP A 122 7.62 -3.60 -10.67
N LEU A 123 7.69 -3.13 -9.41
CA LEU A 123 7.56 -1.70 -9.11
C LEU A 123 8.71 -0.87 -9.67
N ARG A 124 9.90 -1.45 -9.83
CA ARG A 124 11.03 -0.73 -10.41
C ARG A 124 10.73 -0.20 -11.81
N GLY A 125 9.85 -0.85 -12.53
CA GLY A 125 9.42 -0.37 -13.85
C GLY A 125 8.60 0.91 -13.82
N PHE A 126 8.17 1.36 -12.64
CA PHE A 126 7.35 2.55 -12.46
C PHE A 126 8.08 3.68 -11.72
N VAL A 127 9.35 3.51 -11.44
CA VAL A 127 10.17 4.57 -10.84
C VAL A 127 10.54 5.57 -11.93
N GLU A 128 10.36 6.85 -11.64
CA GLU A 128 10.69 7.92 -12.59
C GLU A 128 12.13 8.40 -12.43
#